data_f019e09ad853133730dd3063d74d02ef
#
_entry.id   f019e09ad853133730dd3063d74d02ef
#
_cell.length_a   1.000
_cell.length_b   1.000
_cell.length_c   1.000
_cell.angle_alpha   90.00
_cell.angle_beta   90.00
_cell.angle_gamma   90.00
#
_symmetry.space_group_name_H-M   'P 1'
#
loop_
_entity.id
_entity.type
_entity.pdbx_description
1 polymer ?
#
loop_
_entity_poly.entity_id
_entity_poly.type
_entity_poly.pdbx_seq_one_letter_code
_entity_poly.pdbx_strand_id
1 'polypeptide(L)'
;MYPMKSLDDKTQTQLLEAMLDGSRVGTIVTDPKQKDNPIIYTNKTFLEMTGYAEDEVIGRNCRFLQGEETDHRDVEKIRDAVKARESVTVTIQNYRKDGTPFWNRLAVRPVQVEDSLYFIGTQTDITLERSQQQAIMANEMEIERLMLPILAIQENVATVALVGTMNLQRFEMLKVKICEYVQEHRIEHAIIDITGLSWDDNPPLHWFLQIRDALRIMGSNLYVTGISPYAAQEFVTDESLDGRLTTFSTIEKALAFVTKETQPVNHTG
;
A
#
# COMPACT_ATOMS: atom_id res chain seq x y z
N MET A 1 2.56 9.21 -40.15
CA MET A 1 3.79 8.43 -40.09
C MET A 1 4.78 9.09 -41.04
N TYR A 2 5.83 9.73 -40.55
CA TYR A 2 6.88 10.32 -41.38
C TYR A 2 7.83 9.19 -41.81
N PRO A 3 7.92 8.87 -43.09
CA PRO A 3 8.83 7.82 -43.53
C PRO A 3 10.28 8.30 -43.44
N MET A 4 11.16 7.50 -42.84
CA MET A 4 12.62 7.66 -42.96
C MET A 4 13.11 7.38 -44.39
N LYS A 5 12.39 7.92 -45.40
CA LYS A 5 12.53 7.60 -46.81
C LYS A 5 13.82 8.10 -47.47
N SER A 6 14.71 8.76 -46.73
CA SER A 6 15.97 9.30 -47.27
C SER A 6 17.21 8.46 -46.94
N LEU A 7 17.05 7.37 -46.16
CA LEU A 7 18.14 6.52 -45.75
C LEU A 7 18.07 5.18 -46.50
N ASP A 8 19.21 4.61 -46.83
CA ASP A 8 19.28 3.27 -47.36
C ASP A 8 18.87 2.21 -46.30
N ASP A 9 18.45 1.03 -46.74
CA ASP A 9 17.92 -0.03 -45.88
C ASP A 9 18.89 -0.44 -44.76
N LYS A 10 20.18 -0.46 -45.01
CA LYS A 10 21.20 -0.81 -44.03
C LYS A 10 21.28 0.25 -42.93
N THR A 11 21.31 1.50 -43.29
CA THR A 11 21.32 2.65 -42.36
C THR A 11 20.02 2.69 -41.54
N GLN A 12 18.85 2.41 -42.16
CA GLN A 12 17.58 2.30 -41.43
C GLN A 12 17.60 1.19 -40.39
N THR A 13 18.08 0.01 -40.77
CA THR A 13 18.19 -1.13 -39.82
C THR A 13 19.11 -0.80 -38.64
N GLN A 14 20.30 -0.27 -38.92
CA GLN A 14 21.25 0.10 -37.86
C GLN A 14 20.69 1.18 -36.92
N LEU A 15 19.96 2.15 -37.46
CA LEU A 15 19.32 3.18 -36.63
C LEU A 15 18.21 2.61 -35.76
N LEU A 16 17.39 1.70 -36.28
CA LEU A 16 16.35 1.02 -35.52
C LEU A 16 16.95 0.15 -34.40
N GLU A 17 18.01 -0.60 -34.69
CA GLU A 17 18.75 -1.37 -33.67
C GLU A 17 19.31 -0.44 -32.59
N ALA A 18 19.98 0.64 -32.96
CA ALA A 18 20.51 1.62 -32.01
C ALA A 18 19.42 2.27 -31.14
N MET A 19 18.23 2.53 -31.71
CA MET A 19 17.09 3.07 -30.97
C MET A 19 16.55 2.04 -29.95
N LEU A 20 16.47 0.77 -30.33
CA LEU A 20 16.03 -0.31 -29.44
C LEU A 20 17.05 -0.58 -28.33
N ASP A 21 18.34 -0.54 -28.65
CA ASP A 21 19.43 -0.71 -27.68
C ASP A 21 19.58 0.49 -26.72
N GLY A 22 19.25 1.68 -27.19
CA GLY A 22 19.20 2.90 -26.37
C GLY A 22 17.94 2.99 -25.49
N SER A 23 16.98 2.08 -25.65
CA SER A 23 15.79 2.01 -24.82
C SER A 23 16.13 1.45 -23.43
N ARG A 24 15.43 1.94 -22.38
CA ARG A 24 15.49 1.35 -21.04
C ARG A 24 14.56 0.14 -20.88
N VAL A 25 13.96 -0.33 -21.97
CA VAL A 25 12.99 -1.42 -21.97
C VAL A 25 13.58 -2.61 -22.69
N GLY A 26 13.66 -3.75 -22.04
CA GLY A 26 14.05 -5.01 -22.65
C GLY A 26 13.00 -5.40 -23.70
N THR A 27 13.43 -5.59 -24.95
CA THR A 27 12.53 -5.90 -26.06
C THR A 27 12.92 -7.19 -26.71
N ILE A 28 11.93 -8.05 -26.95
CA ILE A 28 12.08 -9.29 -27.72
C ILE A 28 11.04 -9.36 -28.82
N VAL A 29 11.34 -10.09 -29.89
CA VAL A 29 10.38 -10.50 -30.92
C VAL A 29 10.33 -12.01 -30.97
N THR A 30 9.11 -12.57 -31.03
CA THR A 30 8.92 -14.02 -31.16
C THR A 30 8.15 -14.37 -32.44
N ASP A 31 8.42 -15.55 -32.99
CA ASP A 31 7.77 -16.05 -34.21
C ASP A 31 6.87 -17.26 -33.92
N PRO A 32 5.54 -17.05 -33.85
CA PRO A 32 4.60 -18.15 -33.56
C PRO A 32 4.45 -19.18 -34.71
N LYS A 33 5.02 -18.93 -35.90
CA LYS A 33 5.06 -19.93 -36.99
C LYS A 33 6.08 -21.02 -36.70
N GLN A 34 7.10 -20.72 -35.89
CA GLN A 34 8.08 -21.70 -35.48
C GLN A 34 7.60 -22.51 -34.28
N LYS A 35 8.16 -23.72 -34.15
CA LYS A 35 7.83 -24.59 -33.02
C LYS A 35 8.15 -23.89 -31.70
N ASP A 36 7.15 -23.80 -30.82
CA ASP A 36 7.26 -23.26 -29.45
C ASP A 36 7.36 -21.71 -29.38
N ASN A 37 7.05 -20.99 -30.45
CA ASN A 37 7.07 -19.50 -30.48
C ASN A 37 8.38 -18.93 -29.92
N PRO A 38 9.53 -19.23 -30.55
CA PRO A 38 10.84 -18.84 -30.04
C PRO A 38 11.12 -17.36 -30.24
N ILE A 39 12.04 -16.84 -29.44
CA ILE A 39 12.63 -15.52 -29.59
C ILE A 39 13.51 -15.53 -30.86
N ILE A 40 13.25 -14.60 -31.76
CA ILE A 40 14.03 -14.40 -33.01
C ILE A 40 14.83 -13.10 -32.99
N TYR A 41 14.56 -12.21 -32.04
CA TYR A 41 15.28 -10.96 -31.85
C TYR A 41 15.21 -10.54 -30.37
N THR A 42 16.29 -9.93 -29.91
CA THR A 42 16.36 -9.31 -28.59
C THR A 42 17.24 -8.05 -28.66
N ASN A 43 16.92 -7.03 -27.87
CA ASN A 43 17.80 -5.86 -27.71
C ASN A 43 18.79 -6.06 -26.56
N LYS A 44 19.82 -5.23 -26.52
CA LYS A 44 20.86 -5.24 -25.50
C LYS A 44 20.31 -5.10 -24.09
N THR A 45 19.31 -4.25 -23.87
CA THR A 45 18.68 -4.03 -22.57
C THR A 45 18.04 -5.32 -21.99
N PHE A 46 17.46 -6.17 -22.83
CA PHE A 46 16.93 -7.46 -22.39
C PHE A 46 18.04 -8.37 -21.89
N LEU A 47 19.16 -8.45 -22.60
CA LEU A 47 20.31 -9.28 -22.22
C LEU A 47 20.93 -8.79 -20.90
N GLU A 48 21.15 -7.48 -20.78
CA GLU A 48 21.67 -6.86 -19.56
C GLU A 48 20.73 -7.06 -18.35
N MET A 49 19.42 -6.91 -18.55
CA MET A 49 18.42 -7.12 -17.52
C MET A 49 18.34 -8.57 -17.04
N THR A 50 18.45 -9.53 -17.93
CA THR A 50 18.26 -10.95 -17.62
C THR A 50 19.55 -11.70 -17.32
N GLY A 51 20.70 -11.16 -17.73
CA GLY A 51 22.02 -11.77 -17.55
C GLY A 51 22.33 -12.91 -18.51
N TYR A 52 21.50 -13.15 -19.53
CA TYR A 52 21.74 -14.16 -20.55
C TYR A 52 22.50 -13.56 -21.75
N ALA A 53 23.32 -14.37 -22.40
CA ALA A 53 23.91 -14.01 -23.68
C ALA A 53 22.90 -14.23 -24.83
N GLU A 54 23.10 -13.54 -25.95
CA GLU A 54 22.19 -13.57 -27.10
C GLU A 54 22.00 -15.00 -27.66
N ASP A 55 23.09 -15.75 -27.79
CA ASP A 55 23.11 -17.14 -28.27
C ASP A 55 22.38 -18.11 -27.31
N GLU A 56 22.22 -17.73 -26.05
CA GLU A 56 21.44 -18.49 -25.06
C GLU A 56 19.93 -18.15 -25.09
N VAL A 57 19.55 -17.03 -25.73
CA VAL A 57 18.19 -16.51 -25.78
C VAL A 57 17.50 -16.82 -27.11
N ILE A 58 18.19 -16.58 -28.21
CA ILE A 58 17.64 -16.80 -29.55
C ILE A 58 17.29 -18.26 -29.77
N GLY A 59 16.11 -18.50 -30.32
CA GLY A 59 15.57 -19.86 -30.55
C GLY A 59 14.86 -20.48 -29.36
N ARG A 60 14.83 -19.82 -28.17
CA ARG A 60 14.12 -20.31 -27.00
C ARG A 60 12.80 -19.56 -26.79
N ASN A 61 11.85 -20.24 -26.14
CA ASN A 61 10.64 -19.56 -25.66
C ASN A 61 10.94 -18.82 -24.37
N CYS A 62 10.38 -17.59 -24.23
CA CYS A 62 10.61 -16.67 -23.12
C CYS A 62 10.27 -17.26 -21.73
N ARG A 63 9.56 -18.40 -21.65
CA ARG A 63 9.24 -19.05 -20.37
C ARG A 63 10.46 -19.50 -19.57
N PHE A 64 11.66 -19.47 -20.13
CA PHE A 64 12.88 -19.80 -19.39
C PHE A 64 13.18 -18.80 -18.25
N LEU A 65 12.55 -17.64 -18.27
CA LEU A 65 12.60 -16.67 -17.17
C LEU A 65 11.66 -17.00 -16.00
N GLN A 66 10.76 -17.97 -16.17
CA GLN A 66 9.83 -18.38 -15.12
C GLN A 66 10.52 -19.28 -14.10
N GLY A 67 10.05 -19.28 -12.85
CA GLY A 67 10.57 -20.07 -11.76
C GLY A 67 9.51 -20.38 -10.71
N GLU A 68 9.95 -20.80 -9.52
CA GLU A 68 9.11 -21.36 -8.48
C GLU A 68 7.99 -20.40 -8.01
N GLU A 69 8.30 -19.12 -7.85
CA GLU A 69 7.34 -18.12 -7.38
C GLU A 69 6.60 -17.39 -8.51
N THR A 70 6.73 -17.86 -9.75
CA THR A 70 6.00 -17.29 -10.88
C THR A 70 4.52 -17.64 -10.79
N ASP A 71 3.62 -16.64 -10.70
CA ASP A 71 2.18 -16.89 -10.61
C ASP A 71 1.63 -17.52 -11.89
N HIS A 72 1.12 -18.74 -11.77
CA HIS A 72 0.53 -19.49 -12.89
C HIS A 72 -0.65 -18.77 -13.55
N ARG A 73 -1.41 -17.97 -12.80
CA ARG A 73 -2.55 -17.19 -13.33
C ARG A 73 -2.08 -16.14 -14.32
N ASP A 74 -0.94 -15.50 -14.06
CA ASP A 74 -0.39 -14.51 -14.99
C ASP A 74 0.25 -15.19 -16.21
N VAL A 75 0.85 -16.37 -16.04
CA VAL A 75 1.30 -17.20 -17.16
C VAL A 75 0.13 -17.62 -18.06
N GLU A 76 -1.01 -18.02 -17.50
CA GLU A 76 -2.22 -18.37 -18.26
C GLU A 76 -2.77 -17.16 -19.03
N LYS A 77 -2.84 -15.98 -18.43
CA LYS A 77 -3.25 -14.74 -19.12
C LYS A 77 -2.38 -14.48 -20.36
N ILE A 78 -1.06 -14.61 -20.23
CA ILE A 78 -0.13 -14.46 -21.36
C ILE A 78 -0.42 -15.51 -22.44
N ARG A 79 -0.58 -16.76 -22.06
CA ARG A 79 -0.85 -17.88 -22.98
C ARG A 79 -2.14 -17.68 -23.76
N ASP A 80 -3.20 -17.26 -23.07
CA ASP A 80 -4.51 -17.07 -23.67
C ASP A 80 -4.50 -15.87 -24.61
N ALA A 81 -3.88 -14.76 -24.24
CA ALA A 81 -3.73 -13.60 -25.10
C ALA A 81 -2.92 -13.92 -26.37
N VAL A 82 -1.83 -14.69 -26.25
CA VAL A 82 -1.04 -15.13 -27.43
C VAL A 82 -1.90 -16.00 -28.35
N LYS A 83 -2.71 -16.93 -27.80
CA LYS A 83 -3.65 -17.75 -28.60
C LYS A 83 -4.71 -16.92 -29.28
N ALA A 84 -5.28 -15.94 -28.56
CA ALA A 84 -6.29 -15.03 -29.08
C ALA A 84 -5.73 -13.97 -30.05
N ARG A 85 -4.40 -13.86 -30.14
CA ARG A 85 -3.69 -12.79 -30.89
C ARG A 85 -4.04 -11.41 -30.38
N GLU A 86 -4.14 -11.28 -29.06
CA GLU A 86 -4.49 -10.04 -28.36
C GLU A 86 -3.29 -9.51 -27.57
N SER A 87 -3.37 -8.23 -27.23
CA SER A 87 -2.36 -7.60 -26.37
C SER A 87 -2.64 -7.90 -24.91
N VAL A 88 -1.58 -8.14 -24.13
CA VAL A 88 -1.66 -8.35 -22.69
C VAL A 88 -0.55 -7.59 -21.98
N THR A 89 -0.85 -7.11 -20.77
CA THR A 89 0.16 -6.58 -19.84
C THR A 89 -0.03 -7.25 -18.49
N VAL A 90 1.05 -7.80 -17.95
CA VAL A 90 1.08 -8.44 -16.63
C VAL A 90 2.29 -7.98 -15.84
N THR A 91 2.21 -8.10 -14.53
CA THR A 91 3.37 -7.97 -13.64
C THR A 91 3.66 -9.34 -13.06
N ILE A 92 4.78 -9.92 -13.48
CA ILE A 92 5.12 -11.33 -13.18
C ILE A 92 6.50 -11.41 -12.54
N GLN A 93 6.67 -12.34 -11.62
CA GLN A 93 7.98 -12.62 -11.06
C GLN A 93 8.76 -13.55 -12.01
N ASN A 94 9.91 -13.07 -12.42
CA ASN A 94 10.86 -13.79 -13.28
C ASN A 94 12.20 -13.96 -12.59
N TYR A 95 13.10 -14.72 -13.21
CA TYR A 95 14.41 -15.04 -12.68
C TYR A 95 15.49 -14.75 -13.72
N ARG A 96 16.59 -14.12 -13.28
CA ARG A 96 17.77 -13.89 -14.10
C ARG A 96 18.56 -15.22 -14.24
N LYS A 97 19.56 -15.20 -15.07
CA LYS A 97 20.45 -16.36 -15.28
C LYS A 97 21.13 -16.86 -13.98
N ASP A 98 21.46 -15.97 -13.09
CA ASP A 98 22.08 -16.27 -11.79
C ASP A 98 21.07 -16.75 -10.71
N GLY A 99 19.78 -16.88 -11.08
CA GLY A 99 18.71 -17.27 -10.16
C GLY A 99 18.11 -16.12 -9.36
N THR A 100 18.60 -14.88 -9.51
CA THR A 100 18.04 -13.72 -8.81
C THR A 100 16.62 -13.42 -9.30
N PRO A 101 15.60 -13.35 -8.41
CA PRO A 101 14.26 -12.99 -8.79
C PRO A 101 14.16 -11.48 -9.11
N PHE A 102 13.28 -11.15 -10.05
CA PHE A 102 12.94 -9.77 -10.36
C PHE A 102 11.47 -9.64 -10.77
N TRP A 103 10.88 -8.49 -10.48
CA TRP A 103 9.54 -8.18 -10.92
C TRP A 103 9.56 -7.59 -12.31
N ASN A 104 8.96 -8.30 -13.24
CA ASN A 104 8.90 -7.94 -14.65
C ASN A 104 7.51 -7.39 -15.00
N ARG A 105 7.45 -6.13 -15.43
CA ARG A 105 6.27 -5.58 -16.13
C ARG A 105 6.40 -5.99 -17.59
N LEU A 106 5.69 -7.04 -17.97
CA LEU A 106 5.70 -7.63 -19.31
C LEU A 106 4.46 -7.17 -20.09
N ALA A 107 4.68 -6.55 -21.26
CA ALA A 107 3.63 -6.33 -22.23
C ALA A 107 3.93 -7.11 -23.49
N VAL A 108 2.97 -7.89 -23.98
CA VAL A 108 3.05 -8.66 -25.22
C VAL A 108 2.01 -8.13 -26.21
N ARG A 109 2.43 -7.86 -27.44
CA ARG A 109 1.56 -7.33 -28.48
C ARG A 109 1.76 -8.09 -29.80
N PRO A 110 0.68 -8.50 -30.47
CA PRO A 110 0.77 -9.03 -31.83
C PRO A 110 1.09 -7.91 -32.81
N VAL A 111 1.94 -8.21 -33.79
CA VAL A 111 2.31 -7.31 -34.87
C VAL A 111 2.25 -8.06 -36.18
N GLN A 112 1.52 -7.52 -37.14
CA GLN A 112 1.45 -8.06 -38.50
C GLN A 112 2.49 -7.36 -39.36
N VAL A 113 3.40 -8.14 -39.93
CA VAL A 113 4.36 -7.67 -40.92
C VAL A 113 4.14 -8.48 -42.20
N GLU A 114 3.72 -7.82 -43.25
CA GLU A 114 3.24 -8.48 -44.47
C GLU A 114 2.22 -9.58 -44.13
N ASP A 115 2.44 -10.81 -44.58
CA ASP A 115 1.57 -11.98 -44.31
C ASP A 115 2.00 -12.78 -43.07
N SER A 116 2.85 -12.21 -42.22
CA SER A 116 3.38 -12.89 -41.06
C SER A 116 3.04 -12.20 -39.76
N LEU A 117 2.54 -12.98 -38.80
CA LEU A 117 2.28 -12.52 -37.43
C LEU A 117 3.53 -12.77 -36.58
N TYR A 118 3.88 -11.76 -35.80
CA TYR A 118 4.92 -11.81 -34.75
C TYR A 118 4.36 -11.31 -33.44
N PHE A 119 5.05 -11.59 -32.33
CA PHE A 119 4.77 -10.95 -31.06
C PHE A 119 5.95 -10.12 -30.61
N ILE A 120 5.69 -8.87 -30.20
CA ILE A 120 6.69 -8.04 -29.55
C ILE A 120 6.41 -8.09 -28.04
N GLY A 121 7.40 -8.57 -27.29
CA GLY A 121 7.43 -8.54 -25.82
C GLY A 121 8.28 -7.37 -25.34
N THR A 122 7.71 -6.46 -24.56
CA THR A 122 8.47 -5.40 -23.88
C THR A 122 8.48 -5.68 -22.38
N GLN A 123 9.65 -5.54 -21.77
CA GLN A 123 9.90 -5.94 -20.39
C GLN A 123 10.62 -4.82 -19.63
N THR A 124 10.14 -4.55 -18.43
CA THR A 124 10.73 -3.56 -17.54
C THR A 124 10.91 -4.19 -16.16
N ASP A 125 12.13 -4.16 -15.65
CA ASP A 125 12.39 -4.51 -14.26
C ASP A 125 11.86 -3.41 -13.34
N ILE A 126 10.87 -3.74 -12.55
CA ILE A 126 10.24 -2.85 -11.57
C ILE A 126 10.53 -3.25 -10.13
N THR A 127 11.56 -4.06 -9.92
CA THR A 127 11.91 -4.58 -8.57
C THR A 127 12.25 -3.45 -7.62
N LEU A 128 13.09 -2.52 -8.07
CA LEU A 128 13.47 -1.35 -7.27
C LEU A 128 12.27 -0.42 -7.01
N GLU A 129 11.44 -0.17 -8.03
CA GLU A 129 10.22 0.64 -7.91
C GLU A 129 9.28 0.05 -6.85
N ARG A 130 9.03 -1.26 -6.89
CA ARG A 130 8.19 -1.96 -5.91
C ARG A 130 8.78 -1.96 -4.50
N SER A 131 10.08 -2.20 -4.36
CA SER A 131 10.73 -2.20 -3.05
C SER A 131 10.70 -0.82 -2.39
N GLN A 132 10.92 0.24 -3.17
CA GLN A 132 10.79 1.62 -2.68
C GLN A 132 9.35 1.94 -2.25
N GLN A 133 8.37 1.55 -3.05
CA GLN A 133 6.96 1.77 -2.72
C GLN A 133 6.55 1.02 -1.44
N GLN A 134 7.01 -0.22 -1.27
CA GLN A 134 6.77 -0.99 -0.05
C GLN A 134 7.44 -0.37 1.18
N ALA A 135 8.68 0.13 1.02
CA ALA A 135 9.39 0.81 2.11
C ALA A 135 8.69 2.12 2.53
N ILE A 136 8.18 2.89 1.57
CA ILE A 136 7.40 4.10 1.87
C ILE A 136 6.14 3.75 2.65
N MET A 137 5.36 2.78 2.18
CA MET A 137 4.13 2.33 2.87
C MET A 137 4.43 1.80 4.28
N ALA A 138 5.51 1.03 4.46
CA ALA A 138 5.91 0.53 5.77
C ALA A 138 6.31 1.67 6.73
N ASN A 139 7.05 2.66 6.23
CA ASN A 139 7.42 3.83 7.02
C ASN A 139 6.20 4.69 7.40
N GLU A 140 5.27 4.89 6.48
CA GLU A 140 4.02 5.60 6.75
C GLU A 140 3.21 4.90 7.85
N MET A 141 3.04 3.57 7.78
CA MET A 141 2.37 2.78 8.81
C MET A 141 3.08 2.88 10.17
N GLU A 142 4.43 2.86 10.19
CA GLU A 142 5.19 2.98 11.43
C GLU A 142 5.07 4.39 12.04
N ILE A 143 5.11 5.44 11.21
CA ILE A 143 4.85 6.81 11.66
C ILE A 143 3.45 6.91 12.28
N GLU A 144 2.43 6.41 11.60
CA GLU A 144 1.05 6.40 12.12
C GLU A 144 0.95 5.62 13.44
N ARG A 145 1.67 4.50 13.56
CA ARG A 145 1.73 3.72 14.80
C ARG A 145 2.35 4.50 15.95
N LEU A 146 3.43 5.24 15.71
CA LEU A 146 4.12 6.04 16.71
C LEU A 146 3.34 7.30 17.12
N MET A 147 2.46 7.81 16.24
CA MET A 147 1.64 9.00 16.51
C MET A 147 0.44 8.75 17.44
N LEU A 148 0.23 7.53 17.90
CA LEU A 148 -0.84 7.15 18.84
C LEU A 148 -0.27 6.46 20.11
N PRO A 149 0.60 7.16 20.89
CA PRO A 149 1.13 6.59 22.11
C PRO A 149 0.03 6.53 23.17
N ILE A 150 -0.23 5.33 23.70
CA ILE A 150 -1.08 5.15 24.88
C ILE A 150 -0.16 5.03 26.09
N LEU A 151 -0.37 5.88 27.06
CA LEU A 151 0.45 5.98 28.27
C LEU A 151 -0.39 5.63 29.50
N ALA A 152 0.07 4.71 30.31
CA ALA A 152 -0.49 4.53 31.66
C ALA A 152 -0.09 5.74 32.52
N ILE A 153 -1.06 6.41 33.12
CA ILE A 153 -0.82 7.52 34.07
C ILE A 153 -0.92 7.01 35.50
N GLN A 154 -1.85 6.10 35.76
CA GLN A 154 -2.07 5.41 37.04
C GLN A 154 -2.37 3.94 36.76
N GLU A 155 -2.45 3.12 37.79
CA GLU A 155 -2.61 1.66 37.69
C GLU A 155 -3.81 1.23 36.82
N ASN A 156 -4.92 2.00 36.85
CA ASN A 156 -6.14 1.71 36.09
C ASN A 156 -6.53 2.84 35.13
N VAL A 157 -5.64 3.82 34.87
CA VAL A 157 -5.90 4.99 34.02
C VAL A 157 -4.89 5.08 32.89
N ALA A 158 -5.36 5.09 31.65
CA ALA A 158 -4.55 5.33 30.48
C ALA A 158 -4.96 6.59 29.74
N THR A 159 -4.00 7.24 29.10
CA THR A 159 -4.25 8.39 28.23
C THR A 159 -3.61 8.21 26.87
N VAL A 160 -4.24 8.78 25.86
CA VAL A 160 -3.66 8.96 24.52
C VAL A 160 -3.83 10.43 24.12
N ALA A 161 -2.72 11.10 23.79
CA ALA A 161 -2.75 12.44 23.24
C ALA A 161 -2.73 12.37 21.70
N LEU A 162 -3.75 12.91 21.07
CA LEU A 162 -3.85 12.94 19.62
C LEU A 162 -3.31 14.26 19.07
N VAL A 163 -2.41 14.18 18.09
CA VAL A 163 -1.77 15.34 17.49
C VAL A 163 -1.85 15.25 15.96
N GLY A 164 -2.01 16.39 15.29
CA GLY A 164 -2.10 16.49 13.83
C GLY A 164 -3.50 16.24 13.30
N THR A 165 -3.62 15.75 12.06
CA THR A 165 -4.90 15.51 11.39
C THR A 165 -5.43 14.11 11.68
N MET A 166 -6.73 13.96 11.95
CA MET A 166 -7.40 12.67 12.13
C MET A 166 -8.18 12.32 10.87
N ASN A 167 -7.86 11.15 10.29
CA ASN A 167 -8.62 10.54 9.20
C ASN A 167 -9.27 9.22 9.67
N LEU A 168 -10.10 8.62 8.82
CA LEU A 168 -10.80 7.38 9.15
C LEU A 168 -9.83 6.22 9.47
N GLN A 169 -8.76 6.07 8.71
CA GLN A 169 -7.79 5.00 8.92
C GLN A 169 -7.11 5.12 10.28
N ARG A 170 -6.65 6.32 10.63
CA ARG A 170 -6.01 6.62 11.91
C ARG A 170 -6.96 6.45 13.09
N PHE A 171 -8.25 6.78 12.87
CA PHE A 171 -9.28 6.54 13.86
C PHE A 171 -9.54 5.05 14.11
N GLU A 172 -9.63 4.23 13.06
CA GLU A 172 -9.79 2.78 13.18
C GLU A 172 -8.59 2.15 13.91
N MET A 173 -7.38 2.63 13.62
CA MET A 173 -6.17 2.19 14.36
C MET A 173 -6.24 2.59 15.83
N LEU A 174 -6.68 3.81 16.17
CA LEU A 174 -6.86 4.25 17.54
C LEU A 174 -7.85 3.35 18.28
N LYS A 175 -8.99 3.06 17.67
CA LYS A 175 -10.03 2.21 18.23
C LYS A 175 -9.50 0.81 18.60
N VAL A 176 -8.78 0.19 17.66
CA VAL A 176 -8.18 -1.13 17.90
C VAL A 176 -7.15 -1.06 19.03
N LYS A 177 -6.18 -0.13 18.92
CA LYS A 177 -5.11 0.02 19.90
C LYS A 177 -5.61 0.28 21.31
N ILE A 178 -6.60 1.16 21.48
CA ILE A 178 -7.10 1.50 22.81
C ILE A 178 -7.85 0.31 23.43
N CYS A 179 -8.59 -0.46 22.62
CA CYS A 179 -9.26 -1.67 23.09
C CYS A 179 -8.26 -2.75 23.52
N GLU A 180 -7.24 -3.01 22.71
CA GLU A 180 -6.17 -3.95 23.03
C GLU A 180 -5.44 -3.55 24.33
N TYR A 181 -5.06 -2.27 24.42
CA TYR A 181 -4.36 -1.75 25.59
C TYR A 181 -5.19 -1.86 26.87
N VAL A 182 -6.47 -1.49 26.80
CA VAL A 182 -7.42 -1.59 27.92
C VAL A 182 -7.55 -3.03 28.40
N GLN A 183 -7.65 -3.98 27.48
CA GLN A 183 -7.76 -5.41 27.81
C GLN A 183 -6.48 -5.95 28.44
N GLU A 184 -5.32 -5.63 27.86
CA GLU A 184 -4.03 -6.15 28.31
C GLU A 184 -3.64 -5.61 29.69
N HIS A 185 -3.90 -4.31 29.93
CA HIS A 185 -3.47 -3.61 31.16
C HIS A 185 -4.60 -3.43 32.19
N ARG A 186 -5.80 -3.98 31.92
CA ARG A 186 -6.98 -3.88 32.81
C ARG A 186 -7.33 -2.43 33.18
N ILE A 187 -7.29 -1.56 32.16
CA ILE A 187 -7.59 -0.14 32.34
C ILE A 187 -9.09 0.04 32.56
N GLU A 188 -9.47 0.76 33.61
CA GLU A 188 -10.87 1.10 33.90
C GLU A 188 -11.28 2.44 33.33
N HIS A 189 -10.31 3.35 33.12
CA HIS A 189 -10.53 4.72 32.68
C HIS A 189 -9.56 5.08 31.56
N ALA A 190 -10.09 5.32 30.38
CA ALA A 190 -9.34 5.75 29.21
C ALA A 190 -9.60 7.25 28.92
N ILE A 191 -8.55 8.05 28.78
CA ILE A 191 -8.63 9.47 28.49
C ILE A 191 -8.08 9.70 27.09
N ILE A 192 -8.86 10.32 26.19
CA ILE A 192 -8.40 10.77 24.89
C ILE A 192 -8.27 12.29 24.91
N ASP A 193 -7.06 12.78 24.76
CA ASP A 193 -6.80 14.23 24.63
C ASP A 193 -6.73 14.63 23.16
N ILE A 194 -7.63 15.51 22.75
CA ILE A 194 -7.74 16.02 21.39
C ILE A 194 -7.24 17.46 21.22
N THR A 195 -6.57 18.02 22.24
CA THR A 195 -6.05 19.39 22.21
C THR A 195 -5.15 19.66 21.01
N GLY A 196 -4.37 18.65 20.61
CA GLY A 196 -3.43 18.75 19.49
C GLY A 196 -3.99 18.38 18.12
N LEU A 197 -5.30 18.07 18.03
CA LEU A 197 -5.93 17.76 16.75
C LEU A 197 -6.32 19.01 15.96
N SER A 198 -5.99 19.01 14.69
CA SER A 198 -6.57 19.89 13.69
C SER A 198 -7.64 19.14 12.91
N TRP A 199 -8.79 19.77 12.72
CA TRP A 199 -9.93 19.23 11.98
C TRP A 199 -10.10 20.05 10.71
N ASP A 200 -10.20 19.37 9.56
CA ASP A 200 -10.54 20.04 8.30
C ASP A 200 -12.02 20.42 8.27
N ASP A 201 -12.85 19.63 8.97
CA ASP A 201 -14.26 19.84 9.27
C ASP A 201 -14.52 19.53 10.74
N ASN A 202 -15.77 19.70 11.20
CA ASN A 202 -16.16 19.42 12.58
C ASN A 202 -15.76 18.00 13.02
N PRO A 203 -15.27 17.83 14.28
CA PRO A 203 -14.88 16.53 14.79
C PRO A 203 -16.05 15.56 14.66
N PRO A 204 -15.86 14.41 14.00
CA PRO A 204 -16.92 13.42 13.86
C PRO A 204 -17.19 12.74 15.20
N LEU A 205 -18.09 13.33 15.99
CA LEU A 205 -18.45 12.88 17.35
C LEU A 205 -18.81 11.40 17.42
N HIS A 206 -19.47 10.91 16.40
CA HIS A 206 -19.84 9.50 16.30
C HIS A 206 -18.62 8.55 16.38
N TRP A 207 -17.41 9.00 16.04
CA TRP A 207 -16.19 8.21 16.21
C TRP A 207 -15.89 7.96 17.68
N PHE A 208 -15.93 9.00 18.51
CA PHE A 208 -15.71 8.87 19.95
C PHE A 208 -16.78 8.03 20.63
N LEU A 209 -18.03 8.10 20.15
CA LEU A 209 -19.11 7.25 20.63
C LEU A 209 -18.85 5.76 20.31
N GLN A 210 -18.29 5.44 19.16
CA GLN A 210 -17.91 4.05 18.82
C GLN A 210 -16.82 3.52 19.77
N ILE A 211 -15.79 4.32 20.07
CA ILE A 211 -14.75 3.92 21.04
C ILE A 211 -15.37 3.74 22.42
N ARG A 212 -16.18 4.70 22.87
CA ARG A 212 -16.87 4.61 24.17
C ARG A 212 -17.70 3.34 24.29
N ASP A 213 -18.49 3.02 23.28
CA ASP A 213 -19.36 1.85 23.31
C ASP A 213 -18.55 0.54 23.36
N ALA A 214 -17.45 0.48 22.62
CA ALA A 214 -16.53 -0.66 22.66
C ALA A 214 -15.90 -0.80 24.06
N LEU A 215 -15.37 0.27 24.63
CA LEU A 215 -14.75 0.28 25.96
C LEU A 215 -15.76 -0.05 27.06
N ARG A 216 -16.99 0.44 26.95
CA ARG A 216 -18.05 0.15 27.91
C ARG A 216 -18.41 -1.33 27.94
N ILE A 217 -18.44 -1.99 26.81
CA ILE A 217 -18.64 -3.47 26.75
C ILE A 217 -17.51 -4.19 27.48
N MET A 218 -16.30 -3.63 27.45
CA MET A 218 -15.12 -4.17 28.14
C MET A 218 -15.03 -3.79 29.62
N GLY A 219 -16.02 -3.03 30.16
CA GLY A 219 -16.04 -2.56 31.53
C GLY A 219 -15.24 -1.29 31.80
N SER A 220 -14.84 -0.55 30.76
CA SER A 220 -14.02 0.64 30.87
C SER A 220 -14.79 1.91 30.47
N ASN A 221 -14.42 3.04 31.05
CA ASN A 221 -15.02 4.34 30.77
C ASN A 221 -14.13 5.18 29.85
N LEU A 222 -14.74 5.90 28.92
CA LEU A 222 -14.05 6.86 28.04
C LEU A 222 -14.30 8.29 28.50
N TYR A 223 -13.22 9.07 28.55
CA TYR A 223 -13.23 10.51 28.78
C TYR A 223 -12.52 11.21 27.63
N VAL A 224 -13.05 12.33 27.17
CA VAL A 224 -12.42 13.14 26.12
C VAL A 224 -12.04 14.50 26.69
N THR A 225 -10.80 14.93 26.43
CA THR A 225 -10.28 16.21 26.89
C THR A 225 -9.82 17.10 25.72
N GLY A 226 -9.67 18.40 25.96
CA GLY A 226 -9.16 19.33 24.96
C GLY A 226 -10.19 19.76 23.91
N ILE A 227 -11.47 19.64 24.21
CA ILE A 227 -12.55 20.10 23.32
C ILE A 227 -12.54 21.62 23.25
N SER A 228 -12.44 22.18 22.02
CA SER A 228 -12.52 23.62 21.81
C SER A 228 -13.91 24.17 22.17
N PRO A 229 -14.04 25.42 22.53
CA PRO A 229 -15.36 26.07 22.80
C PRO A 229 -16.32 25.94 21.61
N TYR A 230 -15.80 25.97 20.40
CA TYR A 230 -16.57 25.79 19.17
C TYR A 230 -17.11 24.36 19.05
N ALA A 231 -16.26 23.40 19.18
CA ALA A 231 -16.65 21.99 19.16
C ALA A 231 -17.62 21.66 20.32
N ALA A 232 -17.44 22.28 21.49
CA ALA A 232 -18.34 22.10 22.65
C ALA A 232 -19.78 22.55 22.34
N GLN A 233 -19.98 23.59 21.54
CA GLN A 233 -21.32 24.03 21.13
C GLN A 233 -22.04 22.97 20.27
N GLU A 234 -21.33 22.30 19.39
CA GLU A 234 -21.90 21.22 18.59
C GLU A 234 -22.23 20.00 19.42
N PHE A 235 -21.38 19.68 20.43
CA PHE A 235 -21.68 18.61 21.39
C PHE A 235 -22.99 18.85 22.16
N VAL A 236 -23.39 20.07 22.37
CA VAL A 236 -24.61 20.45 23.11
C VAL A 236 -25.83 20.49 22.18
N THR A 237 -25.67 20.84 20.92
CA THR A 237 -26.79 20.97 19.95
C THR A 237 -27.27 19.65 19.38
N ASP A 238 -26.49 18.58 19.47
CA ASP A 238 -26.90 17.25 19.03
C ASP A 238 -27.65 16.52 20.16
N GLU A 239 -28.98 16.65 20.18
CA GLU A 239 -29.87 16.01 21.17
C GLU A 239 -29.67 14.48 21.24
N SER A 240 -29.10 13.86 20.20
CA SER A 240 -28.76 12.43 20.21
C SER A 240 -27.57 12.09 21.12
N LEU A 241 -26.80 13.10 21.52
CA LEU A 241 -25.53 12.98 22.27
C LEU A 241 -25.65 13.35 23.74
N ASP A 242 -26.80 13.89 24.18
CA ASP A 242 -26.98 14.37 25.54
C ASP A 242 -26.67 13.29 26.58
N GLY A 243 -25.67 13.57 27.42
CA GLY A 243 -25.20 12.66 28.49
C GLY A 243 -24.44 11.41 28.04
N ARG A 244 -24.13 11.27 26.73
CA ARG A 244 -23.48 10.05 26.22
C ARG A 244 -21.95 10.05 26.26
N LEU A 245 -21.29 11.21 26.25
CA LEU A 245 -19.83 11.31 26.30
C LEU A 245 -19.40 12.24 27.44
N THR A 246 -18.58 11.74 28.36
CA THR A 246 -18.04 12.56 29.46
C THR A 246 -16.81 13.32 28.98
N THR A 247 -16.85 14.64 29.08
CA THR A 247 -15.81 15.52 28.55
C THR A 247 -15.25 16.46 29.62
N PHE A 248 -13.97 16.80 29.47
CA PHE A 248 -13.28 17.75 30.34
C PHE A 248 -12.46 18.74 29.52
N SER A 249 -12.23 19.93 30.05
CA SER A 249 -11.41 20.92 29.36
C SER A 249 -9.91 20.58 29.35
N THR A 250 -9.43 19.81 30.32
CA THR A 250 -8.01 19.38 30.42
C THR A 250 -7.90 17.98 31.00
N ILE A 251 -6.73 17.35 30.76
CA ILE A 251 -6.40 16.02 31.31
C ILE A 251 -6.42 16.06 32.86
N GLU A 252 -5.90 17.13 33.48
CA GLU A 252 -5.88 17.23 34.95
C GLU A 252 -7.27 17.17 35.56
N LYS A 253 -8.27 17.79 34.91
CA LYS A 253 -9.65 17.75 35.38
C LYS A 253 -10.26 16.36 35.24
N ALA A 254 -9.96 15.67 34.14
CA ALA A 254 -10.39 14.30 33.95
C ALA A 254 -9.76 13.39 35.01
N LEU A 255 -8.46 13.50 35.27
CA LEU A 255 -7.76 12.74 36.31
C LEU A 255 -8.32 13.01 37.69
N ALA A 256 -8.56 14.26 38.04
CA ALA A 256 -9.15 14.64 39.32
C ALA A 256 -10.57 14.03 39.53
N PHE A 257 -11.33 13.92 38.46
CA PHE A 257 -12.64 13.26 38.48
C PHE A 257 -12.50 11.77 38.71
N VAL A 258 -11.68 11.07 37.94
CA VAL A 258 -11.42 9.63 38.02
C VAL A 258 -10.88 9.25 39.40
N THR A 259 -9.92 10.04 39.95
CA THR A 259 -9.32 9.76 41.25
C THR A 259 -10.36 9.88 42.40
N LYS A 260 -11.38 10.72 42.25
CA LYS A 260 -12.49 10.82 43.23
C LYS A 260 -13.45 9.63 43.15
N GLU A 261 -13.69 9.10 41.96
CA GLU A 261 -14.53 7.92 41.77
C GLU A 261 -13.89 6.66 42.33
N THR A 262 -12.55 6.56 42.27
CA THR A 262 -11.79 5.39 42.77
C THR A 262 -11.50 5.38 44.28
N GLN A 263 -11.74 6.50 44.98
CA GLN A 263 -11.61 6.51 46.45
C GLN A 263 -12.85 5.81 47.08
N PRO A 264 -12.68 4.75 47.86
CA PRO A 264 -13.78 4.15 48.61
C PRO A 264 -14.40 5.22 49.53
N VAL A 265 -15.73 5.38 49.48
CA VAL A 265 -16.48 6.20 50.39
C VAL A 265 -16.24 5.62 51.80
N ASN A 266 -15.34 6.22 52.56
CA ASN A 266 -15.20 5.93 53.97
C ASN A 266 -16.48 6.38 54.67
N HIS A 267 -17.42 5.49 54.79
CA HIS A 267 -18.51 5.63 55.76
C HIS A 267 -17.90 5.53 57.15
N THR A 268 -17.43 6.64 57.69
CA THR A 268 -17.30 6.83 59.12
C THR A 268 -18.71 7.06 59.63
N GLY A 269 -19.31 5.96 60.18
CA GLY A 269 -20.51 5.99 60.96
C GLY A 269 -20.25 6.52 62.37
#